data_75098feebd9ffc71262ebf73d76560df
#
_entry.id   75098feebd9ffc71262ebf73d76560df
#
_cell.length_a   1.000
_cell.length_b   1.000
_cell.length_c   1.000
_cell.angle_alpha   90.00
_cell.angle_beta   90.00
_cell.angle_gamma   90.00
#
_symmetry.space_group_name_H-M   'P 1'
#
loop_
_entity.id
_entity.type
_entity.pdbx_description
1 polymer ?
#
loop_
_entity_poly.entity_id
_entity_poly.type
_entity_poly.pdbx_seq_one_letter_code
_entity_poly.pdbx_strand_id
1 'polypeptide(L)'
;MSSPRKLTSALLLAALVFPISAHAGLYGFDEAHPYTPEEKLLSIDVPPHSIKNYRDLLRENVIALSNYAKANRPDFQIMVHEGQDLLTRSLWEYHLDGYLKARNNGEDVSDPSFLLNLKQTSPEFEPLVGGRSAEYLKSIDAVVVNNHFCQKLPLNPVIVQNGIKAFSVDLCPDGRAFDRAISASLKEKIPFYGFLRSDKAFRKIAAQPIIKENAENIFDLKSAQNISFLLKDDLYADKNDFIEAVRASNYDVVVIEPYFRQRQPFTPEEINAMKYKKNGTRRQLLARFSGT
;
A
#
# COMPACT_ATOMS: atom_id res chain seq x y z
N MET A 1 -43.91 15.34 -13.33
CA MET A 1 -43.15 14.13 -13.75
C MET A 1 -41.71 14.58 -13.97
N SER A 2 -40.87 14.46 -12.94
CA SER A 2 -39.47 14.87 -12.96
C SER A 2 -38.61 13.65 -13.30
N SER A 3 -37.89 13.73 -14.42
CA SER A 3 -36.93 12.74 -14.89
C SER A 3 -35.76 12.63 -13.92
N PRO A 4 -35.31 11.41 -13.57
CA PRO A 4 -34.11 11.25 -12.74
C PRO A 4 -32.85 11.59 -13.57
N ARG A 5 -32.09 12.58 -13.12
CA ARG A 5 -30.77 12.88 -13.64
C ARG A 5 -29.87 11.65 -13.44
N LYS A 6 -29.46 11.03 -14.54
CA LYS A 6 -28.38 10.04 -14.53
C LYS A 6 -27.10 10.75 -14.09
N LEU A 7 -26.68 10.51 -12.86
CA LEU A 7 -25.32 10.79 -12.44
C LEU A 7 -24.40 9.85 -13.22
N THR A 8 -23.77 10.38 -14.25
CA THR A 8 -22.63 9.74 -14.90
C THR A 8 -21.44 9.89 -13.97
N SER A 9 -21.28 8.89 -13.08
CA SER A 9 -20.15 8.81 -12.17
C SER A 9 -18.88 8.60 -12.96
N ALA A 10 -18.08 9.66 -13.09
CA ALA A 10 -16.68 9.55 -13.48
C ALA A 10 -15.95 8.84 -12.34
N LEU A 11 -15.65 7.56 -12.52
CA LEU A 11 -14.93 6.81 -11.51
C LEU A 11 -13.44 6.98 -11.69
N LEU A 12 -12.82 7.66 -10.71
CA LEU A 12 -11.41 7.52 -10.41
C LEU A 12 -11.15 6.05 -10.01
N LEU A 13 -10.17 5.41 -10.65
CA LEU A 13 -9.56 4.22 -10.10
C LEU A 13 -8.75 4.68 -8.88
N ALA A 14 -9.23 4.44 -7.68
CA ALA A 14 -8.53 4.84 -6.47
C ALA A 14 -7.51 3.77 -6.08
N ALA A 15 -6.24 4.16 -6.01
CA ALA A 15 -5.24 3.39 -5.30
C ALA A 15 -5.30 3.78 -3.82
N LEU A 16 -5.49 2.81 -2.97
CA LEU A 16 -5.32 2.97 -1.54
C LEU A 16 -3.84 2.89 -1.21
N VAL A 17 -3.21 4.03 -1.07
CA VAL A 17 -1.85 4.14 -0.60
C VAL A 17 -1.93 4.56 0.86
N PHE A 18 -1.92 3.60 1.78
CA PHE A 18 -1.73 3.91 3.19
C PHE A 18 -0.22 4.05 3.45
N PRO A 19 0.28 5.17 3.92
CA PRO A 19 1.53 5.17 4.65
C PRO A 19 1.24 4.52 6.01
N ILE A 20 1.20 3.20 6.02
CA ILE A 20 1.32 2.48 7.27
C ILE A 20 2.80 2.56 7.59
N SER A 21 3.20 3.55 8.36
CA SER A 21 4.45 3.46 9.11
C SER A 21 4.27 2.25 10.02
N ALA A 22 4.77 1.12 9.58
CA ALA A 22 4.74 -0.13 10.33
C ALA A 22 5.58 -0.06 11.62
N HIS A 23 6.00 1.12 11.99
CA HIS A 23 6.62 1.47 13.27
C HIS A 23 5.61 1.87 14.33
N ALA A 24 4.33 1.69 14.11
CA ALA A 24 3.42 1.56 15.22
C ALA A 24 3.64 0.16 15.81
N GLY A 25 4.75 -0.04 16.48
CA GLY A 25 4.85 -1.01 17.54
C GLY A 25 3.67 -0.72 18.46
N LEU A 26 2.55 -1.37 18.22
CA LEU A 26 1.43 -1.35 19.14
C LEU A 26 1.99 -1.81 20.47
N TYR A 27 2.18 -0.86 21.37
CA TYR A 27 2.75 -1.07 22.69
C TYR A 27 4.21 -1.54 22.71
N GLY A 28 5.10 -0.87 21.95
CA GLY A 28 6.52 -0.97 22.19
C GLY A 28 7.13 -2.39 22.20
N PHE A 29 6.55 -3.36 21.57
CA PHE A 29 7.17 -4.67 21.35
C PHE A 29 7.96 -4.62 20.04
N ASP A 30 9.09 -3.93 20.08
CA ASP A 30 10.14 -4.08 19.09
C ASP A 30 10.97 -5.33 19.47
N GLU A 31 11.03 -6.32 18.59
CA GLU A 31 11.89 -7.49 18.78
C GLU A 31 13.38 -7.11 18.84
N ALA A 32 13.75 -5.94 18.30
CA ALA A 32 15.11 -5.42 18.32
C ALA A 32 15.51 -4.77 19.65
N HIS A 33 14.54 -4.42 20.52
CA HIS A 33 14.79 -3.83 21.83
C HIS A 33 14.05 -4.63 22.90
N PRO A 34 14.75 -5.59 23.54
CA PRO A 34 14.16 -6.27 24.69
C PRO A 34 13.91 -5.25 25.80
N TYR A 35 12.62 -5.08 26.16
CA TYR A 35 12.22 -4.19 27.25
C TYR A 35 12.92 -4.52 28.55
N THR A 36 13.35 -3.47 29.26
CA THR A 36 13.73 -3.59 30.66
C THR A 36 12.51 -4.05 31.48
N PRO A 37 12.71 -4.70 32.63
CA PRO A 37 11.60 -5.10 33.50
C PRO A 37 10.67 -3.93 33.89
N GLU A 38 11.22 -2.73 34.03
CA GLU A 38 10.48 -1.51 34.35
C GLU A 38 9.62 -1.03 33.14
N GLU A 39 10.14 -1.06 31.92
CA GLU A 39 9.37 -0.76 30.70
C GLU A 39 8.24 -1.76 30.46
N LYS A 40 8.44 -3.04 30.83
CA LYS A 40 7.38 -4.05 30.79
C LYS A 40 6.23 -3.73 31.73
N LEU A 41 6.54 -3.19 32.91
CA LEU A 41 5.52 -2.80 33.90
C LEU A 41 4.73 -1.57 33.43
N LEU A 42 5.37 -0.59 32.78
CA LEU A 42 4.71 0.60 32.23
C LEU A 42 3.78 0.29 31.06
N SER A 43 4.02 -0.79 30.33
CA SER A 43 3.18 -1.20 29.18
C SER A 43 1.88 -1.90 29.58
N ILE A 44 1.67 -2.17 30.87
CA ILE A 44 0.56 -3.01 31.38
C ILE A 44 -0.67 -2.19 31.78
N ASP A 45 -0.55 -0.88 31.84
CA ASP A 45 -1.62 0.02 32.33
C ASP A 45 -2.69 0.36 31.25
N VAL A 46 -2.76 -0.45 30.20
CA VAL A 46 -3.80 -0.29 29.19
C VAL A 46 -5.05 -1.05 29.59
N PRO A 47 -6.20 -0.36 29.80
CA PRO A 47 -7.42 -1.05 30.18
C PRO A 47 -7.73 -2.20 29.21
N PRO A 48 -8.01 -3.41 29.69
CA PRO A 48 -8.23 -4.58 28.82
C PRO A 48 -9.28 -4.37 27.72
N HIS A 49 -10.29 -3.55 27.97
CA HIS A 49 -11.34 -3.21 26.99
C HIS A 49 -10.86 -2.34 25.84
N SER A 50 -9.70 -1.68 25.96
CA SER A 50 -9.10 -0.86 24.90
C SER A 50 -8.17 -1.66 23.99
N ILE A 51 -7.82 -2.89 24.36
CA ILE A 51 -6.95 -3.75 23.53
C ILE A 51 -7.73 -4.20 22.30
N LYS A 52 -7.19 -3.87 21.11
CA LYS A 52 -7.78 -4.20 19.81
C LYS A 52 -6.71 -4.74 18.87
N ASN A 53 -7.11 -5.60 17.96
CA ASN A 53 -6.25 -6.00 16.85
C ASN A 53 -6.32 -4.93 15.74
N TYR A 54 -5.45 -3.92 15.81
CA TYR A 54 -5.41 -2.84 14.83
C TYR A 54 -5.01 -3.32 13.44
N ARG A 55 -4.21 -4.39 13.32
CA ARG A 55 -3.87 -4.96 12.00
C ARG A 55 -5.11 -5.55 11.33
N ASP A 56 -5.97 -6.22 12.09
CA ASP A 56 -7.24 -6.72 11.56
C ASP A 56 -8.21 -5.59 11.23
N LEU A 57 -8.25 -4.52 12.02
CA LEU A 57 -9.04 -3.33 11.66
C LEU A 57 -8.56 -2.68 10.35
N LEU A 58 -7.25 -2.63 10.12
CA LEU A 58 -6.70 -2.15 8.85
C LEU A 58 -7.08 -3.07 7.68
N ARG A 59 -7.01 -4.41 7.86
CA ARG A 59 -7.48 -5.37 6.86
C ARG A 59 -8.97 -5.17 6.57
N GLU A 60 -9.80 -5.04 7.60
CA GLU A 60 -11.24 -4.78 7.47
C GLU A 60 -11.55 -3.55 6.62
N ASN A 61 -10.84 -2.46 6.86
CA ASN A 61 -11.04 -1.22 6.10
C ASN A 61 -10.73 -1.42 4.61
N VAL A 62 -9.62 -2.10 4.29
CA VAL A 62 -9.27 -2.39 2.88
C VAL A 62 -10.27 -3.36 2.25
N ILE A 63 -10.67 -4.40 2.98
CA ILE A 63 -11.67 -5.39 2.51
C ILE A 63 -13.01 -4.69 2.23
N ALA A 64 -13.49 -3.87 3.17
CA ALA A 64 -14.75 -3.15 3.02
C ALA A 64 -14.74 -2.21 1.82
N LEU A 65 -13.63 -1.46 1.65
CA LEU A 65 -13.48 -0.56 0.51
C LEU A 65 -13.39 -1.33 -0.82
N SER A 66 -12.64 -2.44 -0.86
CA SER A 66 -12.56 -3.30 -2.04
C SER A 66 -13.92 -3.86 -2.41
N ASN A 67 -14.66 -4.38 -1.45
CA ASN A 67 -15.99 -4.92 -1.67
C ASN A 67 -16.96 -3.85 -2.19
N TYR A 68 -16.95 -2.66 -1.59
CA TYR A 68 -17.76 -1.54 -2.05
C TYR A 68 -17.41 -1.11 -3.48
N ALA A 69 -16.13 -0.93 -3.77
CA ALA A 69 -15.66 -0.48 -5.07
C ALA A 69 -15.94 -1.52 -6.16
N LYS A 70 -15.64 -2.80 -5.90
CA LYS A 70 -15.81 -3.90 -6.87
C LYS A 70 -17.27 -4.30 -7.06
N ALA A 71 -18.16 -4.10 -6.07
CA ALA A 71 -19.61 -4.25 -6.25
C ALA A 71 -20.17 -3.24 -7.27
N ASN A 72 -19.62 -2.03 -7.30
CA ASN A 72 -20.04 -1.00 -8.25
C ASN A 72 -19.28 -1.08 -9.59
N ARG A 73 -18.03 -1.52 -9.54
CA ARG A 73 -17.12 -1.64 -10.68
C ARG A 73 -16.26 -2.88 -10.52
N PRO A 74 -16.61 -4.01 -11.12
CA PRO A 74 -15.86 -5.28 -10.98
C PRO A 74 -14.40 -5.20 -11.42
N ASP A 75 -14.09 -4.29 -12.34
CA ASP A 75 -12.74 -3.99 -12.87
C ASP A 75 -11.93 -3.00 -12.00
N PHE A 76 -12.47 -2.59 -10.85
CA PHE A 76 -11.78 -1.66 -9.95
C PHE A 76 -10.52 -2.29 -9.35
N GLN A 77 -9.39 -1.59 -9.46
CA GLN A 77 -8.09 -2.07 -8.99
C GLN A 77 -7.69 -1.42 -7.66
N ILE A 78 -7.27 -2.22 -6.72
CA ILE A 78 -6.78 -1.79 -5.39
C ILE A 78 -5.29 -2.09 -5.29
N MET A 79 -4.49 -1.05 -5.11
CA MET A 79 -3.06 -1.17 -4.83
C MET A 79 -2.77 -0.59 -3.44
N VAL A 80 -2.15 -1.37 -2.58
CA VAL A 80 -1.86 -0.97 -1.19
C VAL A 80 -0.37 -0.66 -1.03
N HIS A 81 -0.05 0.49 -0.45
CA HIS A 81 1.32 0.89 -0.14
C HIS A 81 1.69 0.45 1.27
N GLU A 82 2.84 -0.21 1.42
CA GLU A 82 3.35 -0.79 2.69
C GLU A 82 2.40 -1.78 3.38
N GLY A 83 1.42 -2.30 2.65
CA GLY A 83 0.44 -3.26 3.17
C GLY A 83 0.90 -4.71 3.15
N GLN A 84 2.16 -5.01 2.82
CA GLN A 84 2.64 -6.38 2.73
C GLN A 84 2.61 -7.14 4.08
N ASP A 85 2.78 -6.42 5.18
CA ASP A 85 2.74 -7.03 6.52
C ASP A 85 1.33 -7.49 6.91
N LEU A 86 0.29 -6.94 6.28
CA LEU A 86 -1.08 -7.37 6.48
C LEU A 86 -1.44 -8.68 5.77
N LEU A 87 -0.57 -9.15 4.86
CA LEU A 87 -0.77 -10.43 4.15
C LEU A 87 -0.59 -11.65 5.06
N THR A 88 0.11 -11.49 6.16
CA THR A 88 0.35 -12.54 7.14
C THR A 88 -0.07 -12.10 8.52
N ARG A 89 -0.36 -13.05 9.38
CA ARG A 89 -0.60 -12.80 10.81
C ARG A 89 0.72 -12.90 11.56
N SER A 90 0.98 -11.95 12.44
CA SER A 90 2.12 -12.03 13.35
C SER A 90 1.80 -12.97 14.51
N LEU A 91 2.86 -13.47 15.18
CA LEU A 91 2.73 -14.25 16.41
C LEU A 91 1.95 -13.48 17.46
N TRP A 92 2.18 -12.17 17.55
CA TRP A 92 1.46 -11.30 18.47
C TRP A 92 -0.04 -11.29 18.19
N GLU A 93 -0.47 -11.21 16.92
CA GLU A 93 -1.89 -11.27 16.55
C GLU A 93 -2.54 -12.61 16.95
N TYR A 94 -1.80 -13.70 16.80
CA TYR A 94 -2.29 -15.02 17.22
C TYR A 94 -2.55 -15.05 18.73
N HIS A 95 -1.63 -14.51 19.54
CA HIS A 95 -1.81 -14.44 20.97
C HIS A 95 -2.90 -13.46 21.38
N LEU A 96 -2.99 -12.32 20.69
CA LEU A 96 -4.05 -11.35 20.93
C LEU A 96 -5.43 -11.96 20.69
N ASP A 97 -5.58 -12.77 19.66
CA ASP A 97 -6.86 -13.46 19.40
C ASP A 97 -7.22 -14.42 20.52
N GLY A 98 -6.24 -15.16 21.05
CA GLY A 98 -6.43 -16.00 22.22
C GLY A 98 -6.90 -15.20 23.45
N TYR A 99 -6.23 -14.07 23.73
CA TYR A 99 -6.61 -13.16 24.78
C TYR A 99 -8.03 -12.59 24.61
N LEU A 100 -8.34 -12.08 23.41
CA LEU A 100 -9.65 -11.51 23.14
C LEU A 100 -10.76 -12.57 23.23
N LYS A 101 -10.48 -13.79 22.82
CA LYS A 101 -11.41 -14.92 22.94
C LYS A 101 -11.66 -15.28 24.41
N ALA A 102 -10.62 -15.41 25.22
CA ALA A 102 -10.73 -15.68 26.66
C ALA A 102 -11.55 -14.59 27.37
N ARG A 103 -11.23 -13.32 27.09
CA ARG A 103 -11.98 -12.17 27.63
C ARG A 103 -13.47 -12.22 27.26
N ASN A 104 -13.78 -12.50 25.99
CA ASN A 104 -15.17 -12.57 25.51
C ASN A 104 -15.92 -13.76 26.11
N ASN A 105 -15.23 -14.82 26.50
CA ASN A 105 -15.79 -15.96 27.23
C ASN A 105 -15.98 -15.68 28.73
N GLY A 106 -15.61 -14.51 29.21
CA GLY A 106 -15.73 -14.13 30.62
C GLY A 106 -14.60 -14.67 31.51
N GLU A 107 -13.50 -15.13 30.92
CA GLU A 107 -12.30 -15.52 31.67
C GLU A 107 -11.62 -14.29 32.28
N ASP A 108 -11.01 -14.44 33.45
CA ASP A 108 -10.24 -13.36 34.06
C ASP A 108 -8.93 -13.16 33.32
N VAL A 109 -8.87 -12.12 32.52
CA VAL A 109 -7.69 -11.70 31.75
C VAL A 109 -7.02 -10.45 32.35
N SER A 110 -7.36 -10.09 33.60
CA SER A 110 -6.81 -8.93 34.30
C SER A 110 -5.36 -9.14 34.76
N ASP A 111 -4.90 -10.40 34.85
CA ASP A 111 -3.53 -10.71 35.19
C ASP A 111 -2.57 -10.36 34.03
N PRO A 112 -1.65 -9.40 34.21
CA PRO A 112 -0.64 -9.06 33.22
C PRO A 112 0.19 -10.24 32.72
N SER A 113 0.37 -11.26 33.56
CA SER A 113 1.09 -12.50 33.24
C SER A 113 0.39 -13.28 32.11
N PHE A 114 -0.92 -13.09 31.91
CA PHE A 114 -1.67 -13.76 30.86
C PHE A 114 -1.09 -13.44 29.46
N LEU A 115 -0.84 -12.16 29.15
CA LEU A 115 -0.22 -11.75 27.88
C LEU A 115 1.24 -12.21 27.77
N LEU A 116 1.99 -12.19 28.88
CA LEU A 116 3.37 -12.67 28.94
C LEU A 116 3.45 -14.19 28.74
N ASN A 117 2.54 -14.95 29.36
CA ASN A 117 2.47 -16.40 29.22
C ASN A 117 2.11 -16.82 27.79
N LEU A 118 1.22 -16.09 27.12
CA LEU A 118 0.91 -16.32 25.70
C LEU A 118 2.17 -16.23 24.82
N LYS A 119 3.10 -15.32 25.12
CA LYS A 119 4.36 -15.18 24.39
C LYS A 119 5.35 -16.33 24.65
N GLN A 120 5.35 -16.90 25.84
CA GLN A 120 6.32 -17.92 26.24
C GLN A 120 5.97 -19.34 25.77
N THR A 121 4.70 -19.60 25.49
CA THR A 121 4.20 -20.96 25.15
C THR A 121 4.08 -21.22 23.66
N SER A 122 4.56 -20.29 22.81
CA SER A 122 4.36 -20.36 21.37
C SER A 122 5.39 -21.21 20.66
N PRO A 123 4.99 -22.08 19.74
CA PRO A 123 5.93 -22.75 18.84
C PRO A 123 6.63 -21.73 17.92
N GLU A 124 7.74 -22.13 17.32
CA GLU A 124 8.42 -21.34 16.30
C GLU A 124 7.42 -20.83 15.26
N PHE A 125 7.52 -19.54 14.99
CA PHE A 125 6.54 -18.79 14.21
C PHE A 125 6.72 -19.01 12.71
N GLU A 126 5.68 -19.54 12.07
CA GLU A 126 5.51 -19.43 10.63
C GLU A 126 4.41 -18.39 10.30
N PRO A 127 4.65 -17.51 9.31
CA PRO A 127 3.65 -16.55 8.88
C PRO A 127 2.39 -17.26 8.38
N LEU A 128 1.30 -17.16 9.14
CA LEU A 128 0.05 -17.82 8.80
C LEU A 128 -0.80 -16.92 7.90
N VAL A 129 -1.23 -17.46 6.76
CA VAL A 129 -2.29 -16.87 5.93
C VAL A 129 -3.59 -17.55 6.33
N GLY A 130 -4.52 -16.81 6.93
CA GLY A 130 -5.81 -17.35 7.36
C GLY A 130 -6.75 -16.25 7.85
N GLY A 131 -8.03 -16.56 7.97
CA GLY A 131 -9.04 -15.59 8.40
C GLY A 131 -8.97 -14.30 7.60
N ARG A 132 -8.90 -13.15 8.28
CA ARG A 132 -8.88 -11.83 7.64
C ARG A 132 -7.68 -11.55 6.75
N SER A 133 -6.51 -12.13 7.01
CA SER A 133 -5.36 -11.95 6.13
C SER A 133 -5.59 -12.63 4.76
N ALA A 134 -6.32 -13.74 4.72
CA ALA A 134 -6.72 -14.40 3.47
C ALA A 134 -7.78 -13.61 2.70
N GLU A 135 -8.72 -12.97 3.41
CA GLU A 135 -9.71 -12.06 2.79
C GLU A 135 -9.03 -10.81 2.25
N TYR A 136 -8.11 -10.23 3.01
CA TYR A 136 -7.30 -9.08 2.59
C TYR A 136 -6.51 -9.40 1.32
N LEU A 137 -5.85 -10.57 1.28
CA LEU A 137 -5.12 -11.05 0.11
C LEU A 137 -5.99 -11.06 -1.16
N LYS A 138 -7.26 -11.46 -1.05
CA LYS A 138 -8.23 -11.48 -2.17
C LYS A 138 -8.76 -10.09 -2.53
N SER A 139 -8.64 -9.14 -1.62
CA SER A 139 -9.22 -7.80 -1.78
C SER A 139 -8.31 -6.84 -2.53
N ILE A 140 -7.01 -7.14 -2.63
CA ILE A 140 -6.02 -6.29 -3.27
C ILE A 140 -5.54 -6.87 -4.59
N ASP A 141 -5.16 -6.00 -5.51
CA ASP A 141 -4.67 -6.38 -6.84
C ASP A 141 -3.14 -6.20 -6.95
N ALA A 142 -2.57 -5.31 -6.13
CA ALA A 142 -1.13 -5.07 -6.07
C ALA A 142 -0.70 -4.51 -4.71
N VAL A 143 0.62 -4.59 -4.46
CA VAL A 143 1.27 -3.95 -3.32
C VAL A 143 2.40 -3.04 -3.80
N VAL A 144 2.62 -1.95 -3.08
CA VAL A 144 3.83 -1.13 -3.20
C VAL A 144 4.66 -1.35 -1.94
N VAL A 145 5.90 -1.76 -2.12
CA VAL A 145 6.86 -1.95 -1.04
C VAL A 145 7.91 -0.85 -1.08
N ASN A 146 8.43 -0.46 0.08
CA ASN A 146 9.48 0.54 0.16
C ASN A 146 10.85 -0.11 0.23
N ASN A 147 11.82 0.50 -0.46
CA ASN A 147 13.25 0.22 -0.31
C ASN A 147 13.67 -1.26 -0.47
N HIS A 148 12.92 -2.00 -1.28
CA HIS A 148 13.23 -3.41 -1.54
C HIS A 148 14.59 -3.58 -2.20
N PHE A 149 14.93 -2.75 -3.19
CA PHE A 149 16.18 -2.87 -3.95
C PHE A 149 17.33 -2.08 -3.36
N CYS A 150 17.12 -0.82 -2.99
CA CYS A 150 18.20 0.06 -2.56
C CYS A 150 18.65 -0.21 -1.12
N GLN A 151 17.74 -0.60 -0.23
CA GLN A 151 18.03 -0.97 1.17
C GLN A 151 17.89 -2.46 1.44
N LYS A 152 17.51 -3.26 0.43
CA LYS A 152 17.33 -4.72 0.52
C LYS A 152 16.31 -5.16 1.58
N LEU A 153 15.26 -4.37 1.76
CA LEU A 153 14.18 -4.79 2.65
C LEU A 153 13.44 -6.01 2.07
N PRO A 154 13.11 -6.99 2.91
CA PRO A 154 12.53 -8.23 2.43
C PRO A 154 11.14 -8.02 1.83
N LEU A 155 10.84 -8.80 0.80
CA LEU A 155 9.50 -8.95 0.27
C LEU A 155 8.78 -10.08 1.02
N ASN A 156 7.53 -9.85 1.42
CA ASN A 156 6.73 -10.90 2.04
C ASN A 156 6.56 -12.08 1.06
N PRO A 157 6.94 -13.32 1.44
CA PRO A 157 6.88 -14.49 0.55
C PRO A 157 5.49 -14.76 -0.02
N VAL A 158 4.43 -14.39 0.71
CA VAL A 158 3.02 -14.55 0.28
C VAL A 158 2.74 -13.81 -1.02
N ILE A 159 3.43 -12.69 -1.29
CA ILE A 159 3.31 -11.93 -2.54
C ILE A 159 3.69 -12.83 -3.73
N VAL A 160 4.86 -13.46 -3.66
CA VAL A 160 5.37 -14.33 -4.72
C VAL A 160 4.53 -15.60 -4.84
N GLN A 161 4.21 -16.25 -3.71
CA GLN A 161 3.44 -17.49 -3.66
C GLN A 161 2.03 -17.36 -4.25
N ASN A 162 1.42 -16.18 -4.13
CA ASN A 162 0.06 -15.94 -4.61
C ASN A 162 0.00 -15.10 -5.90
N GLY A 163 1.14 -14.79 -6.50
CA GLY A 163 1.20 -14.04 -7.75
C GLY A 163 0.63 -12.62 -7.65
N ILE A 164 0.72 -11.99 -6.47
CA ILE A 164 0.33 -10.60 -6.30
C ILE A 164 1.34 -9.71 -7.01
N LYS A 165 0.86 -8.72 -7.74
CA LYS A 165 1.74 -7.75 -8.36
C LYS A 165 2.42 -6.88 -7.30
N ALA A 166 3.74 -6.86 -7.29
CA ALA A 166 4.53 -5.95 -6.47
C ALA A 166 5.10 -4.81 -7.32
N PHE A 167 5.19 -3.63 -6.71
CA PHE A 167 5.94 -2.48 -7.19
C PHE A 167 6.87 -2.03 -6.06
N SER A 168 8.06 -1.51 -6.38
CA SER A 168 8.97 -0.99 -5.37
C SER A 168 9.18 0.52 -5.52
N VAL A 169 9.17 1.23 -4.39
CA VAL A 169 9.50 2.66 -4.29
C VAL A 169 10.71 2.81 -3.40
N ASP A 170 11.82 3.27 -3.95
CA ASP A 170 13.11 3.21 -3.28
C ASP A 170 13.81 4.56 -3.20
N LEU A 171 14.23 4.94 -2.00
CA LEU A 171 15.21 5.99 -1.81
C LEU A 171 16.62 5.37 -1.88
N CYS A 172 17.33 5.64 -2.97
CA CYS A 172 18.67 5.14 -3.17
C CYS A 172 19.71 6.11 -2.60
N PRO A 173 20.77 5.61 -1.94
CA PRO A 173 21.77 6.46 -1.32
C PRO A 173 22.65 7.20 -2.36
N ASP A 174 22.89 6.58 -3.50
CA ASP A 174 23.70 7.11 -4.59
C ASP A 174 23.33 6.50 -5.95
N GLY A 175 23.93 7.03 -7.03
CA GLY A 175 23.69 6.55 -8.39
C GLY A 175 24.09 5.09 -8.63
N ARG A 176 25.14 4.58 -7.96
CA ARG A 176 25.55 3.17 -8.09
C ARG A 176 24.53 2.23 -7.47
N ALA A 177 23.95 2.62 -6.34
CA ALA A 177 22.85 1.86 -5.73
C ALA A 177 21.63 1.87 -6.63
N PHE A 178 21.33 3.01 -7.25
CA PHE A 178 20.24 3.16 -8.21
C PHE A 178 20.41 2.22 -9.43
N ASP A 179 21.61 2.19 -10.04
CA ASP A 179 21.88 1.31 -11.19
C ASP A 179 21.78 -0.18 -10.83
N ARG A 180 22.27 -0.56 -9.63
CA ARG A 180 22.09 -1.93 -9.12
C ARG A 180 20.63 -2.28 -8.91
N ALA A 181 19.84 -1.33 -8.37
CA ALA A 181 18.41 -1.50 -8.16
C ALA A 181 17.66 -1.73 -9.48
N ILE A 182 17.99 -0.97 -10.53
CA ILE A 182 17.45 -1.20 -11.89
C ILE A 182 17.74 -2.63 -12.34
N SER A 183 18.98 -3.07 -12.24
CA SER A 183 19.38 -4.43 -12.66
C SER A 183 18.65 -5.52 -11.88
N ALA A 184 18.49 -5.34 -10.56
CA ALA A 184 17.75 -6.25 -9.70
C ALA A 184 16.25 -6.28 -10.05
N SER A 185 15.63 -5.11 -10.24
CA SER A 185 14.21 -4.99 -10.60
C SER A 185 13.87 -5.69 -11.91
N LEU A 186 14.78 -5.63 -12.89
CA LEU A 186 14.64 -6.34 -14.16
C LEU A 186 14.70 -7.85 -13.97
N LYS A 187 15.62 -8.34 -13.13
CA LYS A 187 15.78 -9.77 -12.82
C LYS A 187 14.57 -10.31 -12.06
N GLU A 188 14.10 -9.60 -11.06
CA GLU A 188 12.97 -10.00 -10.21
C GLU A 188 11.61 -9.71 -10.84
N LYS A 189 11.58 -8.96 -11.96
CA LYS A 189 10.36 -8.54 -12.66
C LYS A 189 9.41 -7.71 -11.78
N ILE A 190 9.95 -6.97 -10.80
CA ILE A 190 9.23 -6.04 -9.95
C ILE A 190 9.47 -4.62 -10.48
N PRO A 191 8.44 -3.90 -10.96
CA PRO A 191 8.58 -2.53 -11.41
C PRO A 191 9.10 -1.63 -10.30
N PHE A 192 10.05 -0.76 -10.64
CA PHE A 192 10.83 0.03 -9.72
C PHE A 192 10.66 1.53 -9.98
N TYR A 193 10.34 2.29 -8.95
CA TYR A 193 10.40 3.73 -8.92
C TYR A 193 11.50 4.15 -7.93
N GLY A 194 12.68 4.47 -8.46
CA GLY A 194 13.82 4.89 -7.65
C GLY A 194 14.03 6.40 -7.70
N PHE A 195 14.58 6.93 -6.62
CA PHE A 195 15.00 8.33 -6.54
C PHE A 195 16.17 8.52 -5.57
N LEU A 196 16.94 9.57 -5.78
CA LEU A 196 18.00 10.00 -4.87
C LEU A 196 17.45 11.07 -3.94
N ARG A 197 18.14 11.32 -2.81
CA ARG A 197 17.73 12.38 -1.86
C ARG A 197 17.71 13.77 -2.47
N SER A 198 18.55 14.02 -3.49
CA SER A 198 18.60 15.27 -4.25
C SER A 198 17.44 15.46 -5.21
N ASP A 199 16.71 14.37 -5.53
CA ASP A 199 15.67 14.42 -6.52
C ASP A 199 14.41 15.10 -5.96
N LYS A 200 13.64 15.69 -6.87
CA LYS A 200 12.30 16.20 -6.58
C LYS A 200 11.28 15.07 -6.75
N ALA A 201 11.49 13.98 -5.97
CA ALA A 201 10.62 12.81 -6.01
C ALA A 201 9.17 13.18 -5.79
N PHE A 202 8.27 12.49 -6.48
CA PHE A 202 6.82 12.69 -6.43
C PHE A 202 6.31 14.06 -6.93
N ARG A 203 7.19 14.98 -7.37
CA ARG A 203 6.83 16.34 -7.82
C ARG A 203 6.80 16.50 -9.34
N LYS A 204 7.41 15.56 -10.05
CA LYS A 204 7.43 15.53 -11.52
C LYS A 204 7.48 14.10 -12.01
N ILE A 205 6.94 13.89 -13.20
CA ILE A 205 7.17 12.65 -13.94
C ILE A 205 8.67 12.57 -14.23
N ALA A 206 9.29 11.43 -13.91
CA ALA A 206 10.72 11.26 -14.12
C ALA A 206 11.08 11.39 -15.61
N ALA A 207 12.07 12.23 -15.91
CA ALA A 207 12.58 12.43 -17.26
C ALA A 207 13.55 11.33 -17.74
N GLN A 208 13.87 10.38 -16.87
CA GLN A 208 14.74 9.25 -17.15
C GLN A 208 14.12 8.31 -18.18
N PRO A 209 14.90 7.55 -18.94
CA PRO A 209 14.36 6.48 -19.76
C PRO A 209 13.52 5.55 -18.88
N ILE A 210 12.29 5.31 -19.31
CA ILE A 210 11.37 4.45 -18.57
C ILE A 210 11.86 3.02 -18.66
N ILE A 211 12.14 2.40 -17.51
CA ILE A 211 12.57 1.00 -17.44
C ILE A 211 11.42 0.13 -17.97
N LYS A 212 11.69 -0.72 -18.96
CA LYS A 212 10.68 -1.53 -19.65
C LYS A 212 9.53 -0.71 -20.22
N GLU A 213 9.83 0.45 -20.80
CA GLU A 213 8.85 1.17 -21.60
C GLU A 213 8.27 0.24 -22.67
N ASN A 214 6.96 0.32 -22.88
CA ASN A 214 6.27 -0.54 -23.84
C ASN A 214 5.08 0.20 -24.47
N ALA A 215 4.56 -0.36 -25.56
CA ALA A 215 3.41 0.15 -26.30
C ALA A 215 2.14 -0.69 -26.08
N GLU A 216 2.10 -1.46 -24.97
CA GLU A 216 0.94 -2.28 -24.64
C GLU A 216 -0.17 -1.46 -23.95
N ASN A 217 -1.41 -1.84 -24.19
CA ASN A 217 -2.54 -1.35 -23.40
C ASN A 217 -2.57 -2.03 -22.05
N ILE A 218 -2.59 -1.27 -20.98
CA ILE A 218 -2.60 -1.78 -19.61
C ILE A 218 -4.02 -1.69 -19.06
N PHE A 219 -4.67 -2.84 -18.92
CA PHE A 219 -6.04 -2.95 -18.40
C PHE A 219 -6.08 -3.38 -16.92
N ASP A 220 -5.01 -3.95 -16.41
CA ASP A 220 -4.86 -4.36 -15.02
C ASP A 220 -3.44 -4.09 -14.50
N LEU A 221 -3.27 -4.13 -13.17
CA LEU A 221 -1.98 -3.91 -12.54
C LEU A 221 -0.98 -5.05 -12.78
N LYS A 222 -1.47 -6.27 -13.06
CA LYS A 222 -0.58 -7.44 -13.27
C LYS A 222 0.25 -7.30 -14.53
N SER A 223 -0.33 -6.72 -15.58
CA SER A 223 0.35 -6.52 -16.87
C SER A 223 1.35 -5.36 -16.87
N ALA A 224 1.28 -4.45 -15.90
CA ALA A 224 2.14 -3.27 -15.83
C ALA A 224 3.62 -3.63 -15.63
N GLN A 225 4.50 -2.96 -16.38
CA GLN A 225 5.96 -3.17 -16.38
C GLN A 225 6.72 -2.02 -15.71
N ASN A 226 6.08 -0.88 -15.53
CA ASN A 226 6.69 0.30 -14.94
C ASN A 226 5.62 1.16 -14.24
N ILE A 227 6.08 2.03 -13.33
CA ILE A 227 5.22 2.87 -12.50
C ILE A 227 5.87 4.23 -12.25
N SER A 228 5.06 5.27 -12.12
CA SER A 228 5.46 6.59 -11.66
C SER A 228 4.48 7.14 -10.64
N PHE A 229 4.99 7.96 -9.74
CA PHE A 229 4.20 8.65 -8.73
C PHE A 229 4.32 10.16 -8.91
N LEU A 230 3.19 10.84 -9.03
CA LEU A 230 3.08 12.28 -9.13
C LEU A 230 2.12 12.77 -8.04
N LEU A 231 2.63 12.86 -6.81
CA LEU A 231 1.84 13.13 -5.59
C LEU A 231 1.92 14.57 -5.11
N LYS A 232 2.77 15.39 -5.75
CA LYS A 232 2.92 16.81 -5.46
C LYS A 232 2.85 17.59 -6.76
N ASP A 233 2.14 18.67 -6.74
CA ASP A 233 1.79 19.47 -7.93
C ASP A 233 2.41 20.89 -7.90
N ASP A 234 3.24 21.16 -6.90
CA ASP A 234 3.83 22.48 -6.64
C ASP A 234 4.82 22.96 -7.73
N LEU A 235 5.23 22.08 -8.65
CA LEU A 235 6.08 22.44 -9.78
C LEU A 235 5.32 22.78 -11.08
N TYR A 236 4.00 22.64 -11.07
CA TYR A 236 3.16 22.93 -12.24
C TYR A 236 2.49 24.29 -12.10
N ALA A 237 2.50 25.09 -13.18
CA ALA A 237 1.90 26.41 -13.16
C ALA A 237 0.38 26.33 -12.91
N ASP A 238 -0.26 25.38 -13.58
CA ASP A 238 -1.70 25.13 -13.45
C ASP A 238 -2.04 23.63 -13.64
N LYS A 239 -3.33 23.32 -13.57
CA LYS A 239 -3.84 21.96 -13.70
C LYS A 239 -3.62 21.37 -15.10
N ASN A 240 -3.63 22.22 -16.16
CA ASN A 240 -3.40 21.74 -17.52
C ASN A 240 -1.94 21.31 -17.72
N ASP A 241 -0.98 22.07 -17.20
CA ASP A 241 0.44 21.68 -17.21
C ASP A 241 0.66 20.33 -16.53
N PHE A 242 -0.03 20.09 -15.41
CA PHE A 242 0.01 18.81 -14.70
C PHE A 242 -0.53 17.67 -15.57
N ILE A 243 -1.71 17.86 -16.18
CA ILE A 243 -2.34 16.87 -17.04
C ILE A 243 -1.46 16.56 -18.24
N GLU A 244 -0.90 17.58 -18.90
CA GLU A 244 -0.02 17.40 -20.05
C GLU A 244 1.27 16.67 -19.67
N ALA A 245 1.85 16.91 -18.49
CA ALA A 245 3.00 16.17 -18.01
C ALA A 245 2.70 14.67 -17.84
N VAL A 246 1.52 14.31 -17.33
CA VAL A 246 1.09 12.92 -17.25
C VAL A 246 0.94 12.34 -18.66
N ARG A 247 0.23 13.03 -19.56
CA ARG A 247 -0.01 12.61 -20.94
C ARG A 247 1.26 12.45 -21.77
N ALA A 248 2.25 13.30 -21.55
CA ALA A 248 3.55 13.27 -22.25
C ALA A 248 4.44 12.09 -21.87
N SER A 249 4.01 11.23 -20.96
CA SER A 249 4.79 10.06 -20.50
C SER A 249 4.25 8.74 -21.06
N ASN A 250 5.08 7.69 -21.05
CA ASN A 250 4.69 6.33 -21.45
C ASN A 250 4.64 5.35 -20.27
N TYR A 251 4.50 5.85 -19.03
CA TYR A 251 4.35 4.96 -17.86
C TYR A 251 3.07 4.13 -17.94
N ASP A 252 3.17 2.86 -17.58
CA ASP A 252 2.06 1.91 -17.50
C ASP A 252 1.10 2.24 -16.36
N VAL A 253 1.66 2.64 -15.23
CA VAL A 253 0.92 3.08 -14.04
C VAL A 253 1.39 4.46 -13.64
N VAL A 254 0.45 5.37 -13.43
CA VAL A 254 0.71 6.68 -12.82
C VAL A 254 -0.21 6.84 -11.63
N VAL A 255 0.39 7.13 -10.47
CA VAL A 255 -0.34 7.41 -9.23
C VAL A 255 -0.34 8.91 -8.98
N ILE A 256 -1.52 9.50 -8.81
CA ILE A 256 -1.72 10.94 -8.58
C ILE A 256 -2.53 11.19 -7.30
N GLU A 257 -2.55 12.43 -6.82
CA GLU A 257 -3.58 12.87 -5.87
C GLU A 257 -4.93 13.02 -6.58
N PRO A 258 -6.06 12.82 -5.88
CA PRO A 258 -7.39 12.97 -6.47
C PRO A 258 -7.77 14.43 -6.79
N TYR A 259 -7.03 15.40 -6.24
CA TYR A 259 -7.26 16.83 -6.38
C TYR A 259 -5.96 17.55 -6.74
N PHE A 260 -6.00 18.43 -7.72
CA PHE A 260 -4.93 19.38 -7.97
C PHE A 260 -4.92 20.45 -6.88
N ARG A 261 -3.75 20.73 -6.29
CA ARG A 261 -3.56 21.67 -5.14
C ARG A 261 -4.55 21.41 -4.00
N GLN A 262 -4.87 20.12 -3.76
CA GLN A 262 -5.77 19.66 -2.69
C GLN A 262 -7.20 20.24 -2.73
N ARG A 263 -7.57 20.92 -3.81
CA ARG A 263 -8.85 21.65 -3.91
C ARG A 263 -9.61 21.43 -5.21
N GLN A 264 -8.92 21.27 -6.33
CA GLN A 264 -9.54 21.20 -7.65
C GLN A 264 -9.66 19.74 -8.10
N PRO A 265 -10.85 19.15 -8.09
CA PRO A 265 -11.03 17.78 -8.60
C PRO A 265 -10.75 17.74 -10.11
N PHE A 266 -10.27 16.60 -10.57
CA PHE A 266 -10.16 16.33 -12.00
C PHE A 266 -11.53 15.97 -12.56
N THR A 267 -11.85 16.53 -13.73
CA THR A 267 -13.09 16.17 -14.43
C THR A 267 -12.98 14.79 -15.09
N PRO A 268 -14.10 14.16 -15.47
CA PRO A 268 -14.10 12.91 -16.20
C PRO A 268 -13.26 12.94 -17.48
N GLU A 269 -13.32 14.06 -18.22
CA GLU A 269 -12.59 14.28 -19.46
C GLU A 269 -11.08 14.38 -19.19
N GLU A 270 -10.67 15.11 -18.16
CA GLU A 270 -9.27 15.23 -17.71
C GLU A 270 -8.72 13.87 -17.30
N ILE A 271 -9.49 13.12 -16.49
CA ILE A 271 -9.11 11.76 -16.07
C ILE A 271 -8.98 10.86 -17.30
N ASN A 272 -9.94 10.91 -18.23
CA ASN A 272 -9.89 10.10 -19.43
C ASN A 272 -8.68 10.46 -20.31
N ALA A 273 -8.33 11.73 -20.43
CA ALA A 273 -7.14 12.17 -21.16
C ALA A 273 -5.85 11.60 -20.55
N MET A 274 -5.72 11.62 -19.21
CA MET A 274 -4.55 11.07 -18.49
C MET A 274 -4.45 9.53 -18.54
N LYS A 275 -5.52 8.81 -18.91
CA LYS A 275 -5.48 7.35 -19.07
C LYS A 275 -4.75 6.87 -20.33
N TYR A 276 -4.29 7.77 -21.16
CA TYR A 276 -3.53 7.42 -22.35
C TYR A 276 -2.08 7.87 -22.23
N LYS A 277 -1.16 6.98 -22.65
CA LYS A 277 0.26 7.23 -22.77
C LYS A 277 0.53 8.18 -23.95
N LYS A 278 1.73 8.76 -24.00
CA LYS A 278 2.18 9.58 -25.14
C LYS A 278 2.07 8.84 -26.49
N ASN A 279 2.31 7.54 -26.50
CA ASN A 279 2.21 6.68 -27.69
C ASN A 279 0.78 6.27 -28.06
N GLY A 280 -0.24 6.76 -27.36
CA GLY A 280 -1.66 6.49 -27.61
C GLY A 280 -2.22 5.24 -26.95
N THR A 281 -1.39 4.39 -26.34
CA THR A 281 -1.88 3.21 -25.63
C THR A 281 -2.38 3.52 -24.23
N ARG A 282 -3.18 2.63 -23.64
CA ARG A 282 -3.83 2.84 -22.35
C ARG A 282 -2.89 2.54 -21.19
N ARG A 283 -2.98 3.34 -20.13
CA ARG A 283 -2.35 3.10 -18.81
C ARG A 283 -3.38 2.91 -17.72
N GLN A 284 -2.91 2.45 -16.54
CA GLN A 284 -3.64 2.58 -15.29
C GLN A 284 -3.32 3.93 -14.65
N LEU A 285 -4.37 4.71 -14.40
CA LEU A 285 -4.29 5.95 -13.63
C LEU A 285 -4.93 5.70 -12.27
N LEU A 286 -4.15 5.79 -11.22
CA LEU A 286 -4.58 5.53 -9.86
C LEU A 286 -4.60 6.83 -9.05
N ALA A 287 -5.61 7.02 -8.22
CA ALA A 287 -5.62 8.11 -7.25
C ALA A 287 -5.19 7.60 -5.88
N ARG A 288 -4.31 8.35 -5.22
CA ARG A 288 -3.92 8.06 -3.83
C ARG A 288 -5.07 8.39 -2.89
N PHE A 289 -5.38 7.48 -2.02
CA PHE A 289 -6.24 7.70 -0.87
C PHE A 289 -5.44 7.45 0.40
N SER A 290 -5.39 8.43 1.31
CA SER A 290 -4.82 8.26 2.65
C SER A 290 -5.95 8.39 3.65
N GLY A 291 -6.21 7.33 4.41
CA GLY A 291 -7.08 7.43 5.59
C GLY A 291 -6.31 8.17 6.69
N THR A 292 -6.76 9.35 7.08
CA THR A 292 -6.32 10.06 8.30
C THR A 292 -7.30 9.79 9.41
#